data_1402914039b7abab3152902aea96fc18
#
_entry.id   1402914039b7abab3152902aea96fc18
#
_cell.length_a   1.000
_cell.length_b   1.000
_cell.length_c   1.000
_cell.angle_alpha   90.00
_cell.angle_beta   90.00
_cell.angle_gamma   90.00
#
_symmetry.space_group_name_H-M   'P 1'
#
loop_
_entity.id
_entity.type
_entity.pdbx_description
1 polymer ?
#
loop_
_entity_poly.entity_id
_entity_poly.type
_entity_poly.pdbx_seq_one_letter_code
_entity_poly.pdbx_strand_id
1 'polypeptide(L)'
;MKKTVVFLFFVLFTYPLFSQISKSDSTVRVTAYWILHEKHTYTVTEENNKIKNDIDTIDNEKYTYKIDVEILDTVANSYTIQWLLHDFRLVNASNAGMKDLYQLLENSRIVFSTTRKGQFKEILNWNELQQKYKTGIDLLRSKYASSPEMTALLNESENQYHANEKTESSIAKLINQFYAFHGVTYKLGKELSKLVKLPNKFGEKPFDGVLTVLLDDIDAVNNYSIIRSWQTANAGQMTDFKKQQQRNSADDKNIEQRQDQSNIYPVEYETRIASQIHGATGWVIYSTQTTEISVDNTLEIEDTIIELQ
;
A
#
# COMPACT_ATOMS: atom_id res chain seq x y z
N MET A 1 -50.67 50.43 -23.20
CA MET A 1 -50.22 49.09 -22.64
C MET A 1 -48.79 48.89 -23.11
N LYS A 2 -47.82 49.08 -22.22
CA LYS A 2 -46.40 48.83 -22.50
C LYS A 2 -46.08 47.35 -22.13
N LYS A 3 -45.70 46.55 -23.12
CA LYS A 3 -45.25 45.17 -22.89
C LYS A 3 -43.78 45.18 -22.47
N THR A 4 -43.51 44.86 -21.21
CA THR A 4 -42.15 44.67 -20.69
C THR A 4 -41.72 43.23 -21.05
N VAL A 5 -40.71 43.10 -21.93
CA VAL A 5 -40.06 41.84 -22.26
C VAL A 5 -38.95 41.60 -21.23
N VAL A 6 -39.15 40.66 -20.33
CA VAL A 6 -38.11 40.23 -19.37
C VAL A 6 -37.19 39.20 -20.10
N PHE A 7 -35.96 39.61 -20.38
CA PHE A 7 -34.92 38.76 -20.97
C PHE A 7 -34.23 38.00 -19.84
N LEU A 8 -34.60 36.73 -19.66
CA LEU A 8 -34.00 35.87 -18.69
C LEU A 8 -32.60 35.44 -19.21
N PHE A 9 -31.55 36.06 -18.67
CA PHE A 9 -30.17 35.74 -18.99
C PHE A 9 -29.81 34.41 -18.26
N PHE A 10 -29.87 33.29 -18.95
CA PHE A 10 -29.38 32.02 -18.46
C PHE A 10 -27.85 32.03 -18.54
N VAL A 11 -27.18 32.39 -17.44
CA VAL A 11 -25.73 32.26 -17.30
C VAL A 11 -25.42 30.78 -17.17
N LEU A 12 -25.10 30.13 -18.28
CA LEU A 12 -24.50 28.79 -18.29
C LEU A 12 -23.11 28.91 -17.65
N PHE A 13 -23.01 28.58 -16.37
CA PHE A 13 -21.73 28.29 -15.74
C PHE A 13 -21.16 27.03 -16.39
N THR A 14 -20.40 27.18 -17.43
CA THR A 14 -19.52 26.14 -17.94
C THR A 14 -18.38 26.00 -16.94
N TYR A 15 -18.52 25.09 -15.99
CA TYR A 15 -17.36 24.64 -15.24
C TYR A 15 -16.36 24.04 -16.25
N PRO A 16 -15.10 24.50 -16.27
CA PRO A 16 -14.10 23.84 -17.11
C PRO A 16 -13.96 22.41 -16.57
N LEU A 17 -14.46 21.46 -17.35
CA LEU A 17 -14.17 20.04 -17.14
C LEU A 17 -12.68 19.86 -17.44
N PHE A 18 -11.84 19.99 -16.43
CA PHE A 18 -10.43 19.65 -16.53
C PHE A 18 -10.34 18.12 -16.69
N SER A 19 -10.44 17.64 -17.92
CA SER A 19 -10.15 16.27 -18.22
C SER A 19 -8.66 16.03 -17.97
N GLN A 20 -8.34 15.13 -17.05
CA GLN A 20 -6.97 14.68 -16.81
C GLN A 20 -6.43 13.89 -18.02
N ILE A 21 -7.33 13.40 -18.88
CA ILE A 21 -7.05 12.62 -20.07
C ILE A 21 -6.96 13.57 -21.27
N SER A 22 -5.78 13.69 -21.88
CA SER A 22 -5.57 14.36 -23.17
C SER A 22 -5.56 13.32 -24.29
N LYS A 23 -6.66 13.31 -25.09
CA LYS A 23 -6.77 12.39 -26.22
C LYS A 23 -5.79 12.72 -27.34
N SER A 24 -5.49 14.02 -27.56
CA SER A 24 -4.58 14.47 -28.60
C SER A 24 -3.17 13.98 -28.42
N ASP A 25 -2.71 13.92 -27.16
CA ASP A 25 -1.32 13.60 -26.83
C ASP A 25 -1.16 12.20 -26.25
N SER A 26 -2.28 11.49 -26.07
CA SER A 26 -2.33 10.18 -25.37
C SER A 26 -1.64 10.26 -23.99
N THR A 27 -1.96 11.33 -23.23
CA THR A 27 -1.41 11.55 -21.90
C THR A 27 -2.50 11.60 -20.83
N VAL A 28 -2.13 11.20 -19.62
CA VAL A 28 -2.96 11.30 -18.43
C VAL A 28 -2.17 12.02 -17.35
N ARG A 29 -2.77 13.07 -16.78
CA ARG A 29 -2.24 13.77 -15.62
C ARG A 29 -3.04 13.35 -14.39
N VAL A 30 -2.52 12.44 -13.58
CA VAL A 30 -3.22 11.99 -12.36
C VAL A 30 -3.13 13.09 -11.29
N THR A 31 -4.25 13.75 -11.05
CA THR A 31 -4.34 14.87 -10.09
C THR A 31 -5.64 14.77 -9.30
N ALA A 32 -5.57 15.05 -8.02
CA ALA A 32 -6.73 15.10 -7.15
C ALA A 32 -7.61 16.34 -7.42
N TYR A 33 -8.90 16.11 -7.63
CA TYR A 33 -9.93 17.16 -7.70
C TYR A 33 -11.06 16.81 -6.74
N TRP A 34 -10.69 16.65 -5.47
CA TRP A 34 -11.61 16.24 -4.41
C TRP A 34 -12.29 17.43 -3.77
N ILE A 35 -13.52 17.21 -3.35
CA ILE A 35 -14.39 18.22 -2.76
C ILE A 35 -14.44 18.03 -1.25
N LEU A 36 -14.52 19.12 -0.49
CA LEU A 36 -14.70 19.08 0.97
C LEU A 36 -15.93 18.25 1.33
N HIS A 37 -15.78 17.34 2.31
CA HIS A 37 -16.78 16.38 2.76
C HIS A 37 -17.20 15.31 1.74
N GLU A 38 -16.48 15.21 0.62
CA GLU A 38 -16.64 14.08 -0.31
C GLU A 38 -16.29 12.77 0.40
N LYS A 39 -17.13 11.73 0.19
CA LYS A 39 -17.00 10.44 0.85
C LYS A 39 -17.05 9.30 -0.15
N HIS A 40 -16.22 8.31 0.10
CA HIS A 40 -16.20 7.05 -0.64
C HIS A 40 -15.95 5.89 0.32
N THR A 41 -16.53 4.73 0.01
CA THR A 41 -16.27 3.49 0.74
C THR A 41 -15.50 2.54 -0.17
N TYR A 42 -14.45 1.93 0.35
CA TYR A 42 -13.64 0.93 -0.34
C TYR A 42 -13.69 -0.39 0.42
N THR A 43 -13.68 -1.48 -0.32
CA THR A 43 -13.36 -2.79 0.23
C THR A 43 -11.88 -3.06 0.01
N VAL A 44 -11.19 -3.49 1.05
CA VAL A 44 -9.80 -3.96 0.98
C VAL A 44 -9.78 -5.45 1.24
N THR A 45 -9.06 -6.17 0.39
CA THR A 45 -8.75 -7.59 0.58
C THR A 45 -7.25 -7.73 0.66
N GLU A 46 -6.75 -8.36 1.71
CA GLU A 46 -5.35 -8.72 1.86
C GLU A 46 -5.21 -10.23 1.95
N GLU A 47 -4.25 -10.77 1.22
CA GLU A 47 -3.97 -12.19 1.19
C GLU A 47 -2.46 -12.41 1.24
N ASN A 48 -2.01 -13.24 2.20
CA ASN A 48 -0.62 -13.60 2.39
C ASN A 48 -0.47 -15.09 2.17
N ASN A 49 0.37 -15.48 1.23
CA ASN A 49 0.65 -16.86 0.89
C ASN A 49 2.12 -17.16 1.10
N LYS A 50 2.42 -18.31 1.71
CA LYS A 50 3.76 -18.84 1.84
C LYS A 50 3.84 -20.20 1.20
N ILE A 51 4.65 -20.31 0.16
CA ILE A 51 4.80 -21.51 -0.67
C ILE A 51 6.22 -22.04 -0.53
N LYS A 52 6.35 -23.34 -0.25
CA LYS A 52 7.64 -24.01 -0.14
C LYS A 52 7.84 -24.96 -1.31
N ASN A 53 9.08 -24.98 -1.86
CA ASN A 53 9.46 -25.83 -2.99
C ASN A 53 8.53 -25.67 -4.21
N ASP A 54 7.99 -24.49 -4.44
CA ASP A 54 7.09 -24.12 -5.55
C ASP A 54 5.76 -24.90 -5.62
N ILE A 55 5.47 -25.74 -4.63
CA ILE A 55 4.31 -26.65 -4.66
C ILE A 55 3.49 -26.59 -3.38
N ASP A 56 4.14 -26.57 -2.22
CA ASP A 56 3.47 -26.74 -0.94
C ASP A 56 3.10 -25.39 -0.33
N THR A 57 1.82 -25.01 -0.35
CA THR A 57 1.33 -23.87 0.43
C THR A 57 1.38 -24.23 1.91
N ILE A 58 2.32 -23.63 2.63
CA ILE A 58 2.55 -23.89 4.06
C ILE A 58 1.84 -22.89 4.95
N ASP A 59 1.40 -21.76 4.41
CA ASP A 59 0.59 -20.75 5.08
C ASP A 59 -0.28 -20.01 4.08
N ASN A 60 -1.52 -19.69 4.48
CA ASN A 60 -2.44 -18.85 3.72
C ASN A 60 -3.31 -18.08 4.69
N GLU A 61 -3.17 -16.78 4.68
CA GLU A 61 -4.00 -15.85 5.43
C GLU A 61 -4.75 -14.93 4.49
N LYS A 62 -6.05 -14.76 4.74
CA LYS A 62 -6.88 -13.85 3.97
C LYS A 62 -7.87 -13.13 4.86
N TYR A 63 -7.91 -11.81 4.75
CA TYR A 63 -8.88 -10.99 5.45
C TYR A 63 -9.40 -9.86 4.57
N THR A 64 -10.57 -9.36 4.92
CA THR A 64 -11.22 -8.24 4.24
C THR A 64 -11.68 -7.21 5.26
N TYR A 65 -11.71 -5.96 4.86
CA TYR A 65 -12.26 -4.87 5.66
C TYR A 65 -12.72 -3.72 4.76
N LYS A 66 -13.39 -2.74 5.34
CA LYS A 66 -13.78 -1.53 4.62
C LYS A 66 -13.02 -0.32 5.11
N ILE A 67 -12.89 0.63 4.21
CA ILE A 67 -12.35 1.96 4.49
C ILE A 67 -13.37 2.99 4.02
N ASP A 68 -13.91 3.78 4.97
CA ASP A 68 -14.62 5.00 4.63
C ASP A 68 -13.62 6.14 4.52
N VAL A 69 -13.51 6.71 3.33
CA VAL A 69 -12.64 7.84 3.01
C VAL A 69 -13.47 9.12 3.07
N GLU A 70 -13.00 10.16 3.77
CA GLU A 70 -13.63 11.48 3.81
C GLU A 70 -12.59 12.58 3.64
N ILE A 71 -12.89 13.57 2.82
CA ILE A 71 -12.08 14.79 2.70
C ILE A 71 -12.46 15.76 3.82
N LEU A 72 -11.61 15.88 4.83
CA LEU A 72 -11.87 16.72 6.02
C LEU A 72 -11.57 18.20 5.79
N ASP A 73 -10.55 18.49 4.95
CA ASP A 73 -10.15 19.87 4.69
C ASP A 73 -9.49 19.99 3.31
N THR A 74 -9.65 21.18 2.70
CA THR A 74 -9.07 21.51 1.40
C THR A 74 -8.45 22.91 1.47
N VAL A 75 -7.16 22.98 1.70
CA VAL A 75 -6.41 24.24 1.66
C VAL A 75 -5.66 24.40 0.33
N ALA A 76 -5.10 25.58 0.08
CA ALA A 76 -4.52 25.91 -1.22
C ALA A 76 -3.54 24.86 -1.77
N ASN A 77 -2.74 24.22 -0.91
CA ASN A 77 -1.65 23.32 -1.30
C ASN A 77 -1.80 21.87 -0.82
N SER A 78 -2.89 21.51 -0.13
CA SER A 78 -3.06 20.20 0.45
C SER A 78 -4.52 19.79 0.65
N TYR A 79 -4.75 18.49 0.80
CA TYR A 79 -5.95 17.91 1.39
C TYR A 79 -5.61 17.26 2.73
N THR A 80 -6.56 17.34 3.66
CA THR A 80 -6.58 16.51 4.86
C THR A 80 -7.65 15.45 4.68
N ILE A 81 -7.27 14.18 4.78
CA ILE A 81 -8.11 13.03 4.47
C ILE A 81 -8.22 12.16 5.71
N GLN A 82 -9.41 11.66 5.96
CA GLN A 82 -9.66 10.64 6.95
C GLN A 82 -9.98 9.31 6.30
N TRP A 83 -9.39 8.25 6.81
CA TRP A 83 -9.80 6.88 6.61
C TRP A 83 -10.35 6.33 7.92
N LEU A 84 -11.54 5.74 7.88
CA LEU A 84 -12.11 4.98 8.99
C LEU A 84 -12.14 3.51 8.57
N LEU A 85 -11.36 2.67 9.24
CA LEU A 85 -11.27 1.23 8.99
C LEU A 85 -12.35 0.51 9.82
N HIS A 86 -13.12 -0.36 9.18
CA HIS A 86 -14.18 -1.11 9.85
C HIS A 86 -14.55 -2.41 9.10
N ASP A 87 -15.44 -3.21 9.67
CA ASP A 87 -15.96 -4.46 9.09
C ASP A 87 -14.86 -5.51 8.82
N PHE A 88 -13.89 -5.65 9.73
CA PHE A 88 -12.83 -6.65 9.59
C PHE A 88 -13.36 -8.08 9.65
N ARG A 89 -13.05 -8.87 8.62
CA ARG A 89 -13.46 -10.26 8.48
C ARG A 89 -12.26 -11.11 8.10
N LEU A 90 -11.93 -12.05 8.98
CA LEU A 90 -10.95 -13.08 8.68
C LEU A 90 -11.64 -14.16 7.82
N VAL A 91 -11.14 -14.35 6.60
CA VAL A 91 -11.66 -15.35 5.66
C VAL A 91 -10.93 -16.68 5.87
N ASN A 92 -9.61 -16.61 6.01
CA ASN A 92 -8.74 -17.74 6.30
C ASN A 92 -7.57 -17.32 7.17
N ALA A 93 -7.15 -18.15 8.12
CA ALA A 93 -5.92 -17.99 8.87
C ALA A 93 -5.46 -19.31 9.47
N SER A 94 -4.15 -19.47 9.53
CA SER A 94 -3.49 -20.60 10.19
C SER A 94 -3.60 -20.57 11.73
N ASN A 95 -3.75 -19.35 12.29
CA ASN A 95 -3.79 -19.13 13.74
C ASN A 95 -5.09 -18.41 14.17
N ALA A 96 -5.81 -19.00 15.15
CA ALA A 96 -7.05 -18.42 15.69
C ALA A 96 -6.85 -17.04 16.34
N GLY A 97 -5.64 -16.73 16.84
CA GLY A 97 -5.32 -15.44 17.44
C GLY A 97 -5.16 -14.30 16.43
N MET A 98 -4.97 -14.62 15.16
CA MET A 98 -4.87 -13.61 14.09
C MET A 98 -6.12 -12.75 14.00
N LYS A 99 -7.30 -13.33 14.19
CA LYS A 99 -8.55 -12.56 14.22
C LYS A 99 -8.52 -11.43 15.25
N ASP A 100 -8.03 -11.72 16.45
CA ASP A 100 -7.98 -10.72 17.53
C ASP A 100 -6.94 -9.63 17.20
N LEU A 101 -5.82 -10.00 16.57
CA LEU A 101 -4.81 -9.05 16.14
C LEU A 101 -5.36 -8.08 15.08
N TYR A 102 -6.02 -8.57 14.06
CA TYR A 102 -6.66 -7.71 13.04
C TYR A 102 -7.79 -6.84 13.61
N GLN A 103 -8.52 -7.34 14.62
CA GLN A 103 -9.54 -6.54 15.32
C GLN A 103 -8.98 -5.33 16.07
N LEU A 104 -7.67 -5.25 16.33
CA LEU A 104 -7.06 -4.04 16.89
C LEU A 104 -7.20 -2.83 15.97
N LEU A 105 -7.31 -3.06 14.67
CA LEU A 105 -7.50 -2.03 13.66
C LEU A 105 -8.96 -1.63 13.46
N GLU A 106 -9.92 -2.39 14.04
CA GLU A 106 -11.35 -2.08 13.94
C GLU A 106 -11.64 -0.70 14.51
N ASN A 107 -12.44 0.10 13.77
CA ASN A 107 -12.76 1.49 14.09
C ASN A 107 -11.51 2.39 14.28
N SER A 108 -10.41 2.08 13.56
CA SER A 108 -9.24 2.96 13.54
C SER A 108 -9.48 4.11 12.59
N ARG A 109 -9.30 5.32 13.13
CA ARG A 109 -9.38 6.57 12.40
C ARG A 109 -7.97 7.02 12.04
N ILE A 110 -7.65 7.02 10.75
CA ILE A 110 -6.37 7.46 10.23
C ILE A 110 -6.57 8.81 9.57
N VAL A 111 -5.85 9.84 10.03
CA VAL A 111 -5.90 11.18 9.46
C VAL A 111 -4.53 11.48 8.86
N PHE A 112 -4.51 11.84 7.60
CA PHE A 112 -3.27 12.13 6.87
C PHE A 112 -3.43 13.30 5.91
N SER A 113 -2.32 13.83 5.43
CA SER A 113 -2.28 14.90 4.44
C SER A 113 -1.72 14.41 3.11
N THR A 114 -2.21 15.05 2.03
CA THR A 114 -1.66 14.91 0.68
C THR A 114 -1.30 16.27 0.12
N THR A 115 -0.51 16.30 -0.96
CA THR A 115 -0.37 17.52 -1.79
C THR A 115 -1.70 17.81 -2.49
N ARG A 116 -1.83 19.01 -3.07
CA ARG A 116 -2.99 19.37 -3.91
C ARG A 116 -3.14 18.47 -5.15
N LYS A 117 -2.08 17.78 -5.54
CA LYS A 117 -2.11 16.80 -6.63
C LYS A 117 -2.46 15.38 -6.17
N GLY A 118 -2.69 15.14 -4.88
CA GLY A 118 -3.05 13.84 -4.33
C GLY A 118 -1.88 12.98 -3.85
N GLN A 119 -0.64 13.47 -3.89
CA GLN A 119 0.51 12.71 -3.39
C GLN A 119 0.50 12.68 -1.87
N PHE A 120 0.62 11.51 -1.28
CA PHE A 120 0.73 11.33 0.18
C PHE A 120 1.91 12.12 0.75
N LYS A 121 1.72 12.71 1.93
CA LYS A 121 2.75 13.46 2.65
C LYS A 121 3.07 12.82 3.99
N GLU A 122 2.09 12.78 4.89
CA GLU A 122 2.31 12.28 6.25
C GLU A 122 0.99 11.91 6.95
N ILE A 123 1.08 11.01 7.92
CA ILE A 123 0.00 10.69 8.85
C ILE A 123 0.04 11.72 9.98
N LEU A 124 -1.10 12.41 10.20
CA LEU A 124 -1.20 13.51 11.15
C LEU A 124 -1.46 13.04 12.59
N ASN A 125 -2.18 11.93 12.77
CA ASN A 125 -2.53 11.37 14.09
C ASN A 125 -1.74 10.10 14.45
N TRP A 126 -0.48 10.00 14.01
CA TRP A 126 0.35 8.81 14.21
C TRP A 126 0.48 8.38 15.69
N ASN A 127 0.69 9.33 16.59
CA ASN A 127 0.83 9.05 18.02
C ASN A 127 -0.43 8.44 18.64
N GLU A 128 -1.61 8.87 18.20
CA GLU A 128 -2.90 8.33 18.62
C GLU A 128 -3.04 6.87 18.16
N LEU A 129 -2.69 6.58 16.90
CA LEU A 129 -2.71 5.24 16.34
C LEU A 129 -1.75 4.30 17.08
N GLN A 130 -0.52 4.75 17.33
CA GLN A 130 0.47 3.97 18.09
C GLN A 130 -0.03 3.64 19.50
N GLN A 131 -0.59 4.62 20.21
CA GLN A 131 -1.11 4.38 21.56
C GLN A 131 -2.27 3.40 21.57
N LYS A 132 -3.21 3.51 20.62
CA LYS A 132 -4.32 2.58 20.47
C LYS A 132 -3.79 1.16 20.22
N TYR A 133 -2.86 1.00 19.28
CA TYR A 133 -2.30 -0.30 18.91
C TYR A 133 -1.55 -0.93 20.08
N LYS A 134 -0.68 -0.17 20.74
CA LYS A 134 0.07 -0.65 21.92
C LYS A 134 -0.87 -1.14 23.01
N THR A 135 -1.90 -0.35 23.35
CA THR A 135 -2.89 -0.75 24.37
C THR A 135 -3.58 -2.08 23.98
N GLY A 136 -3.91 -2.24 22.69
CA GLY A 136 -4.49 -3.49 22.17
C GLY A 136 -3.53 -4.67 22.29
N ILE A 137 -2.27 -4.51 21.90
CA ILE A 137 -1.24 -5.54 22.04
C ILE A 137 -1.06 -5.97 23.50
N ASP A 138 -1.02 -5.03 24.44
CA ASP A 138 -0.88 -5.32 25.88
C ASP A 138 -2.08 -6.15 26.40
N LEU A 139 -3.28 -5.86 25.93
CA LEU A 139 -4.48 -6.65 26.24
C LEU A 139 -4.38 -8.08 25.67
N LEU A 140 -3.93 -8.23 24.41
CA LEU A 140 -3.77 -9.54 23.78
C LEU A 140 -2.65 -10.35 24.46
N ARG A 141 -1.56 -9.72 24.90
CA ARG A 141 -0.51 -10.40 25.70
C ARG A 141 -1.08 -10.99 26.96
N SER A 142 -1.94 -10.25 27.66
CA SER A 142 -2.60 -10.75 28.86
C SER A 142 -3.53 -11.93 28.54
N LYS A 143 -4.29 -11.85 27.45
CA LYS A 143 -5.20 -12.90 26.99
C LYS A 143 -4.46 -14.19 26.59
N TYR A 144 -3.32 -14.06 25.94
CA TYR A 144 -2.55 -15.17 25.36
C TYR A 144 -1.24 -15.46 26.12
N ALA A 145 -1.17 -15.13 27.41
CA ALA A 145 0.05 -15.25 28.23
C ALA A 145 0.64 -16.68 28.25
N SER A 146 -0.19 -17.72 28.07
CA SER A 146 0.23 -19.13 28.02
C SER A 146 0.55 -19.67 26.62
N SER A 147 0.46 -18.83 25.56
CA SER A 147 0.75 -19.23 24.18
C SER A 147 2.08 -18.65 23.70
N PRO A 148 3.18 -19.44 23.63
CA PRO A 148 4.46 -18.96 23.10
C PRO A 148 4.37 -18.47 21.65
N GLU A 149 3.55 -19.15 20.83
CA GLU A 149 3.33 -18.80 19.44
C GLU A 149 2.70 -17.39 19.31
N MET A 150 1.62 -17.15 20.05
CA MET A 150 0.99 -15.82 20.07
C MET A 150 1.90 -14.76 20.67
N THR A 151 2.70 -15.09 21.67
CA THR A 151 3.70 -14.14 22.22
C THR A 151 4.71 -13.74 21.15
N ALA A 152 5.22 -14.67 20.35
CA ALA A 152 6.13 -14.39 19.26
C ALA A 152 5.47 -13.48 18.20
N LEU A 153 4.24 -13.82 17.78
CA LEU A 153 3.47 -13.03 16.82
C LEU A 153 3.21 -11.59 17.31
N LEU A 154 2.81 -11.43 18.57
CA LEU A 154 2.56 -10.11 19.15
C LEU A 154 3.84 -9.27 19.24
N ASN A 155 4.99 -9.90 19.54
CA ASN A 155 6.29 -9.22 19.56
C ASN A 155 6.70 -8.78 18.14
N GLU A 156 6.49 -9.62 17.14
CA GLU A 156 6.75 -9.27 15.74
C GLU A 156 5.87 -8.11 15.30
N SER A 157 4.57 -8.19 15.58
CA SER A 157 3.59 -7.14 15.23
C SER A 157 3.92 -5.82 15.92
N GLU A 158 4.32 -5.84 17.20
CA GLU A 158 4.75 -4.65 17.92
C GLU A 158 6.02 -4.05 17.30
N ASN A 159 7.01 -4.89 16.96
CA ASN A 159 8.23 -4.44 16.30
C ASN A 159 7.95 -3.80 14.95
N GLN A 160 7.07 -4.38 14.14
CA GLN A 160 6.64 -3.77 12.87
C GLN A 160 5.95 -2.41 13.06
N TYR A 161 5.23 -2.23 14.16
CA TYR A 161 4.54 -0.97 14.48
C TYR A 161 5.47 0.07 15.11
N HIS A 162 6.50 -0.37 15.85
CA HIS A 162 7.52 0.50 16.48
C HIS A 162 8.74 0.73 15.59
N ALA A 163 9.04 -0.21 14.69
CA ALA A 163 10.14 -0.09 13.76
C ALA A 163 9.87 1.06 12.80
N ASN A 164 10.20 2.22 13.26
CA ASN A 164 10.50 3.40 12.49
C ASN A 164 9.45 3.92 11.52
N GLU A 165 9.07 5.10 11.86
CA GLU A 165 8.68 6.10 10.91
C GLU A 165 7.33 5.84 10.23
N LYS A 166 6.52 6.81 10.40
CA LYS A 166 5.23 7.10 9.77
C LYS A 166 5.10 6.65 8.30
N THR A 167 6.22 6.30 7.64
CA THR A 167 6.27 5.97 6.21
C THR A 167 6.38 4.48 5.90
N GLU A 168 6.76 3.63 6.88
CA GLU A 168 7.01 2.19 6.65
C GLU A 168 5.95 1.27 7.29
N SER A 169 5.01 1.82 8.02
CA SER A 169 3.91 1.05 8.60
C SER A 169 3.02 0.42 7.51
N SER A 170 2.32 -0.66 7.83
CA SER A 170 1.33 -1.28 6.94
C SER A 170 0.27 -0.28 6.46
N ILE A 171 -0.15 0.64 7.34
CA ILE A 171 -1.05 1.74 7.03
C ILE A 171 -0.45 2.67 5.96
N ALA A 172 0.80 3.08 6.12
CA ALA A 172 1.46 3.95 5.14
C ALA A 172 1.67 3.24 3.80
N LYS A 173 1.95 1.93 3.80
CA LYS A 173 2.03 1.14 2.56
C LYS A 173 0.70 1.14 1.82
N LEU A 174 -0.42 0.91 2.52
CA LEU A 174 -1.74 0.93 1.93
C LEU A 174 -2.10 2.31 1.35
N ILE A 175 -1.81 3.39 2.09
CA ILE A 175 -1.99 4.77 1.60
C ILE A 175 -1.11 5.01 0.37
N ASN A 176 0.15 4.57 0.39
CA ASN A 176 1.08 4.72 -0.74
C ASN A 176 0.59 3.94 -1.97
N GLN A 177 0.05 2.73 -1.83
CA GLN A 177 -0.57 1.98 -2.93
C GLN A 177 -1.74 2.78 -3.54
N PHE A 178 -2.63 3.29 -2.70
CA PHE A 178 -3.80 4.05 -3.13
C PHE A 178 -3.42 5.31 -3.92
N TYR A 179 -2.38 6.01 -3.49
CA TYR A 179 -1.95 7.29 -4.10
C TYR A 179 -0.67 7.16 -4.95
N ALA A 180 -0.25 5.94 -5.31
CA ALA A 180 1.02 5.65 -5.98
C ALA A 180 1.29 6.50 -7.22
N PHE A 181 0.26 6.80 -7.98
CA PHE A 181 0.39 7.43 -9.30
C PHE A 181 0.01 8.91 -9.34
N HIS A 182 -0.42 9.48 -8.21
CA HIS A 182 -0.84 10.87 -8.13
C HIS A 182 0.32 11.86 -8.30
N GLY A 183 0.00 13.02 -8.88
CA GLY A 183 0.92 14.13 -9.05
C GLY A 183 1.83 14.06 -10.27
N VAL A 184 1.70 13.04 -11.10
CA VAL A 184 2.56 12.78 -12.27
C VAL A 184 1.73 12.79 -13.56
N THR A 185 2.38 13.13 -14.66
CA THR A 185 1.83 13.02 -16.02
C THR A 185 2.48 11.84 -16.71
N TYR A 186 1.64 10.96 -17.25
CA TYR A 186 2.06 9.75 -17.95
C TYR A 186 1.66 9.83 -19.42
N LYS A 187 2.46 9.20 -20.29
CA LYS A 187 2.15 9.05 -21.72
C LYS A 187 1.93 7.57 -22.02
N LEU A 188 0.87 7.27 -22.75
CA LEU A 188 0.47 5.91 -23.12
C LEU A 188 1.63 5.14 -23.76
N GLY A 189 1.89 3.95 -23.26
CA GLY A 189 2.93 3.05 -23.73
C GLY A 189 4.38 3.53 -23.45
N LYS A 190 4.58 4.65 -22.73
CA LYS A 190 5.91 5.14 -22.37
C LYS A 190 6.27 4.81 -20.93
N GLU A 191 7.31 4.02 -20.76
CA GLU A 191 7.84 3.71 -19.43
C GLU A 191 8.62 4.89 -18.84
N LEU A 192 8.46 5.07 -17.53
CA LEU A 192 9.23 5.98 -16.69
C LEU A 192 9.96 5.15 -15.65
N SER A 193 11.27 5.15 -15.67
CA SER A 193 12.08 4.38 -14.70
C SER A 193 12.94 5.31 -13.85
N LYS A 194 13.10 4.95 -12.57
CA LYS A 194 13.98 5.66 -11.64
C LYS A 194 14.66 4.70 -10.67
N LEU A 195 15.86 5.05 -10.22
CA LEU A 195 16.50 4.38 -9.10
C LEU A 195 15.79 4.75 -7.80
N VAL A 196 15.61 3.77 -6.94
CA VAL A 196 14.96 3.91 -5.63
C VAL A 196 15.81 3.23 -4.56
N LYS A 197 15.58 3.62 -3.31
CA LYS A 197 16.11 2.92 -2.14
C LYS A 197 14.97 2.19 -1.48
N LEU A 198 15.13 0.89 -1.28
CA LEU A 198 14.14 0.02 -0.68
C LEU A 198 14.51 -0.29 0.78
N PRO A 199 13.57 -0.19 1.72
CA PRO A 199 13.82 -0.55 3.10
C PRO A 199 14.37 -1.97 3.21
N ASN A 200 15.38 -2.13 4.05
CA ASN A 200 15.92 -3.44 4.37
C ASN A 200 15.32 -3.91 5.71
N LYS A 201 14.32 -4.78 5.65
CA LYS A 201 13.67 -5.36 6.84
C LYS A 201 14.65 -6.09 7.78
N PHE A 202 15.85 -6.42 7.30
CA PHE A 202 16.85 -7.25 8.01
C PHE A 202 18.11 -6.50 8.41
N GLY A 203 18.22 -5.18 8.11
CA GLY A 203 19.42 -4.41 8.41
C GLY A 203 19.25 -2.91 8.21
N GLU A 204 20.28 -2.13 8.60
CA GLU A 204 20.21 -0.67 8.60
C GLU A 204 20.31 -0.02 7.20
N LYS A 205 20.99 -0.69 6.26
CA LYS A 205 21.24 -0.11 4.93
C LYS A 205 20.15 -0.50 3.94
N PRO A 206 19.49 0.47 3.29
CA PRO A 206 18.50 0.17 2.26
C PRO A 206 19.15 -0.47 1.04
N PHE A 207 18.40 -1.31 0.33
CA PHE A 207 18.80 -1.88 -0.95
C PHE A 207 18.60 -0.89 -2.09
N ASP A 208 19.46 -0.96 -3.10
CA ASP A 208 19.21 -0.31 -4.39
C ASP A 208 18.10 -1.05 -5.13
N GLY A 209 17.27 -0.32 -5.83
CA GLY A 209 16.20 -0.88 -6.64
C GLY A 209 15.86 0.00 -7.83
N VAL A 210 15.01 -0.52 -8.68
CA VAL A 210 14.44 0.18 -9.83
C VAL A 210 12.94 0.18 -9.72
N LEU A 211 12.33 1.36 -9.83
CA LEU A 211 10.89 1.52 -10.01
C LEU A 211 10.62 1.92 -11.45
N THR A 212 9.80 1.13 -12.15
CA THR A 212 9.30 1.45 -13.49
C THR A 212 7.79 1.63 -13.43
N VAL A 213 7.29 2.65 -14.15
CA VAL A 213 5.85 2.99 -14.23
C VAL A 213 5.45 3.11 -15.69
N LEU A 214 4.29 2.57 -16.05
CA LEU A 214 3.72 2.57 -17.38
C LEU A 214 2.25 2.99 -17.33
N LEU A 215 1.86 3.94 -18.16
CA LEU A 215 0.44 4.15 -18.50
C LEU A 215 0.07 3.08 -19.55
N ASP A 216 -0.69 2.09 -19.11
CA ASP A 216 -1.01 0.89 -19.88
C ASP A 216 -2.23 1.09 -20.79
N ASP A 217 -3.25 1.79 -20.29
CA ASP A 217 -4.50 2.02 -21.03
C ASP A 217 -5.18 3.35 -20.67
N ILE A 218 -5.96 3.86 -21.62
CA ILE A 218 -6.82 5.03 -21.48
C ILE A 218 -8.20 4.70 -22.03
N ASP A 219 -9.19 4.53 -21.17
CA ASP A 219 -10.60 4.47 -21.57
C ASP A 219 -11.24 5.86 -21.45
N ALA A 220 -11.25 6.57 -22.57
CA ALA A 220 -11.82 7.91 -22.63
C ALA A 220 -13.35 7.92 -22.71
N VAL A 221 -14.01 6.78 -22.92
CA VAL A 221 -15.48 6.63 -22.93
C VAL A 221 -15.99 6.52 -21.50
N ASN A 222 -15.37 5.62 -20.73
CA ASN A 222 -15.70 5.41 -19.32
C ASN A 222 -14.90 6.31 -18.37
N ASN A 223 -14.04 7.19 -18.93
CA ASN A 223 -13.27 8.20 -18.22
C ASN A 223 -12.37 7.63 -17.12
N TYR A 224 -11.57 6.64 -17.45
CA TYR A 224 -10.53 6.12 -16.56
C TYR A 224 -9.22 5.83 -17.31
N SER A 225 -8.16 5.64 -16.53
CA SER A 225 -6.86 5.16 -17.02
C SER A 225 -6.35 4.01 -16.16
N ILE A 226 -5.56 3.12 -16.77
CA ILE A 226 -4.86 2.04 -16.07
C ILE A 226 -3.37 2.34 -16.06
N ILE A 227 -2.79 2.42 -14.86
CA ILE A 227 -1.38 2.67 -14.68
C ILE A 227 -0.79 1.50 -13.88
N ARG A 228 0.35 1.00 -14.34
CA ARG A 228 1.08 -0.10 -13.69
C ARG A 228 2.45 0.35 -13.26
N SER A 229 2.95 -0.26 -12.22
CA SER A 229 4.34 -0.15 -11.83
C SER A 229 4.88 -1.48 -11.37
N TRP A 230 6.19 -1.64 -11.50
CA TRP A 230 6.95 -2.74 -10.92
C TRP A 230 8.23 -2.20 -10.31
N GLN A 231 8.55 -2.71 -9.16
CA GLN A 231 9.69 -2.30 -8.37
C GLN A 231 10.47 -3.54 -7.95
N THR A 232 11.74 -3.57 -8.33
CA THR A 232 12.65 -4.69 -8.04
C THR A 232 13.80 -4.21 -7.18
N ALA A 233 14.25 -5.05 -6.24
CA ALA A 233 15.46 -4.80 -5.48
C ALA A 233 16.68 -5.38 -6.20
N ASN A 234 17.89 -4.88 -5.85
CA ASN A 234 19.14 -5.44 -6.34
C ASN A 234 19.39 -6.82 -5.72
N ALA A 235 19.19 -7.88 -6.50
CA ALA A 235 19.32 -9.26 -6.04
C ALA A 235 20.74 -9.58 -5.52
N GLY A 236 21.78 -8.99 -6.07
CA GLY A 236 23.15 -9.16 -5.59
C GLY A 236 23.33 -8.62 -4.17
N GLN A 237 22.86 -7.41 -3.89
CA GLN A 237 22.93 -6.82 -2.54
C GLN A 237 22.11 -7.64 -1.53
N MET A 238 20.93 -8.13 -1.90
CA MET A 238 20.09 -8.95 -1.03
C MET A 238 20.76 -10.30 -0.73
N THR A 239 21.30 -10.95 -1.74
CA THR A 239 22.01 -12.23 -1.60
C THR A 239 23.28 -12.08 -0.75
N ASP A 240 24.06 -11.03 -0.94
CA ASP A 240 25.28 -10.78 -0.15
C ASP A 240 24.93 -10.47 1.32
N PHE A 241 23.87 -9.73 1.56
CA PHE A 241 23.38 -9.47 2.91
C PHE A 241 22.97 -10.76 3.61
N LYS A 242 22.23 -11.65 2.94
CA LYS A 242 21.86 -12.96 3.46
C LYS A 242 23.07 -13.81 3.84
N LYS A 243 24.11 -13.85 2.95
CA LYS A 243 25.37 -14.56 3.24
C LYS A 243 26.05 -14.02 4.49
N GLN A 244 26.03 -12.69 4.67
CA GLN A 244 26.60 -12.06 5.85
C GLN A 244 25.86 -12.43 7.13
N GLN A 245 24.53 -12.44 7.10
CA GLN A 245 23.72 -12.89 8.25
C GLN A 245 24.00 -14.35 8.63
N GLN A 246 24.09 -15.25 7.64
CA GLN A 246 24.42 -16.65 7.89
C GLN A 246 25.80 -16.82 8.54
N ARG A 247 26.80 -16.02 8.12
CA ARG A 247 28.14 -16.04 8.72
C ARG A 247 28.12 -15.56 10.18
N ASN A 248 27.41 -14.45 10.46
CA ASN A 248 27.31 -13.91 11.81
C ASN A 248 26.56 -14.83 12.79
N SER A 249 25.61 -15.61 12.29
CA SER A 249 24.87 -16.61 13.07
C SER A 249 25.68 -17.90 13.29
N ALA A 250 26.72 -18.15 12.51
CA ALA A 250 27.57 -19.34 12.58
C ALA A 250 28.75 -19.21 13.55
N ASP A 251 29.01 -18.03 14.14
CA ASP A 251 30.10 -17.78 15.09
C ASP A 251 29.93 -18.44 16.48
N ASP A 252 28.80 -19.11 16.74
CA ASP A 252 28.58 -19.96 17.89
C ASP A 252 28.66 -21.45 17.53
N LYS A 253 29.93 -21.97 17.59
CA LYS A 253 30.29 -23.41 17.70
C LYS A 253 29.98 -24.35 16.51
N ASN A 254 31.06 -24.72 15.79
CA ASN A 254 31.25 -25.80 14.82
C ASN A 254 31.30 -25.41 13.34
N ILE A 255 32.41 -24.76 12.97
CA ILE A 255 32.70 -24.35 11.57
C ILE A 255 33.13 -25.52 10.66
N GLU A 256 33.49 -26.69 11.17
CA GLU A 256 34.16 -27.70 10.35
C GLU A 256 33.25 -28.68 9.57
N GLN A 257 31.92 -28.65 9.73
CA GLN A 257 31.04 -29.65 9.09
C GLN A 257 30.00 -29.12 8.09
N ARG A 258 30.00 -27.84 7.72
CA ARG A 258 29.05 -27.32 6.72
C ARG A 258 29.74 -26.65 5.52
N GLN A 259 30.59 -27.41 4.84
CA GLN A 259 31.16 -27.03 3.52
C GLN A 259 30.18 -27.30 2.34
N ASP A 260 28.91 -27.56 2.59
CA ASP A 260 27.91 -27.63 1.51
C ASP A 260 27.34 -26.24 1.19
N GLN A 261 28.25 -25.35 0.74
CA GLN A 261 27.93 -23.96 0.35
C GLN A 261 27.39 -23.85 -1.10
N SER A 262 26.98 -24.97 -1.72
CA SER A 262 26.72 -24.99 -3.17
C SER A 262 25.37 -24.48 -3.61
N ASN A 263 24.39 -24.24 -2.71
CA ASN A 263 23.05 -23.83 -3.12
C ASN A 263 22.53 -22.60 -2.35
N ILE A 264 23.22 -21.46 -2.47
CA ILE A 264 22.60 -20.19 -2.05
C ILE A 264 21.71 -19.72 -3.20
N TYR A 265 20.42 -19.93 -3.06
CA TYR A 265 19.43 -19.36 -3.98
C TYR A 265 19.47 -17.83 -3.91
N PRO A 266 19.39 -17.14 -5.04
CA PRO A 266 19.29 -15.69 -5.03
C PRO A 266 18.06 -15.26 -4.23
N VAL A 267 18.20 -14.14 -3.51
CA VAL A 267 17.03 -13.49 -2.90
C VAL A 267 16.44 -12.57 -3.93
N GLU A 268 15.17 -12.76 -4.24
CA GLU A 268 14.44 -11.93 -5.19
C GLU A 268 13.33 -11.18 -4.47
N TYR A 269 13.11 -9.94 -4.88
CA TYR A 269 12.05 -9.09 -4.37
C TYR A 269 11.46 -8.29 -5.53
N GLU A 270 10.16 -8.42 -5.70
CA GLU A 270 9.41 -7.61 -6.65
C GLU A 270 8.10 -7.14 -6.04
N THR A 271 7.75 -5.87 -6.28
CA THR A 271 6.40 -5.35 -5.99
C THR A 271 5.80 -4.82 -7.28
N ARG A 272 4.57 -5.24 -7.59
CA ARG A 272 3.78 -4.79 -8.74
C ARG A 272 2.52 -4.08 -8.24
N ILE A 273 2.21 -2.93 -8.83
CA ILE A 273 0.95 -2.20 -8.58
C ILE A 273 0.26 -1.98 -9.93
N ALA A 274 -1.05 -2.20 -9.96
CA ALA A 274 -1.90 -1.77 -11.07
C ALA A 274 -3.10 -1.03 -10.51
N SER A 275 -3.38 0.19 -11.03
CA SER A 275 -4.52 0.97 -10.57
C SER A 275 -5.33 1.51 -11.73
N GLN A 276 -6.65 1.37 -11.61
CA GLN A 276 -7.63 2.05 -12.43
C GLN A 276 -8.05 3.34 -11.72
N ILE A 277 -7.84 4.47 -12.39
CA ILE A 277 -8.03 5.81 -11.79
C ILE A 277 -9.03 6.60 -12.62
N HIS A 278 -10.02 7.19 -11.96
CA HIS A 278 -11.04 8.02 -12.58
C HIS A 278 -10.45 9.31 -13.17
N GLY A 279 -10.68 9.52 -14.46
CA GLY A 279 -10.01 10.58 -15.23
C GLY A 279 -10.47 12.01 -14.95
N ALA A 280 -11.55 12.25 -14.21
CA ALA A 280 -11.99 13.60 -13.85
C ALA A 280 -11.61 13.97 -12.41
N THR A 281 -11.67 13.03 -11.49
CA THR A 281 -11.51 13.30 -10.05
C THR A 281 -10.19 12.80 -9.47
N GLY A 282 -9.54 11.84 -10.14
CA GLY A 282 -8.35 11.19 -9.60
C GLY A 282 -8.64 10.15 -8.50
N TRP A 283 -9.92 9.81 -8.24
CA TRP A 283 -10.22 8.72 -7.33
C TRP A 283 -9.79 7.37 -7.91
N VAL A 284 -9.22 6.54 -7.07
CA VAL A 284 -8.93 5.15 -7.41
C VAL A 284 -10.24 4.40 -7.49
N ILE A 285 -10.49 3.70 -8.61
CA ILE A 285 -11.66 2.83 -8.78
C ILE A 285 -11.30 1.42 -8.32
N TYR A 286 -10.10 0.97 -8.69
CA TYR A 286 -9.58 -0.35 -8.38
C TYR A 286 -8.06 -0.29 -8.30
N SER A 287 -7.46 -0.98 -7.35
CA SER A 287 -6.00 -1.09 -7.27
C SER A 287 -5.62 -2.47 -6.75
N THR A 288 -4.61 -3.07 -7.36
CA THR A 288 -3.95 -4.28 -6.85
C THR A 288 -2.50 -3.99 -6.57
N GLN A 289 -1.97 -4.59 -5.51
CA GLN A 289 -0.54 -4.68 -5.25
C GLN A 289 -0.20 -6.13 -4.95
N THR A 290 0.83 -6.65 -5.61
CA THR A 290 1.43 -7.95 -5.31
C THR A 290 2.89 -7.72 -4.95
N THR A 291 3.32 -8.23 -3.80
CA THR A 291 4.72 -8.27 -3.39
C THR A 291 5.17 -9.73 -3.33
N GLU A 292 6.21 -10.07 -4.05
CA GLU A 292 6.82 -11.40 -4.07
C GLU A 292 8.23 -11.33 -3.49
N ILE A 293 8.50 -12.22 -2.53
CA ILE A 293 9.81 -12.35 -1.89
C ILE A 293 10.22 -13.82 -1.98
N SER A 294 11.26 -14.10 -2.74
CA SER A 294 11.84 -15.44 -2.85
C SER A 294 13.10 -15.54 -2.00
N VAL A 295 13.10 -16.45 -1.03
CA VAL A 295 14.26 -16.74 -0.15
C VAL A 295 14.40 -18.23 0.03
N ASP A 296 15.56 -18.79 -0.33
CA ASP A 296 15.80 -20.22 -0.39
C ASP A 296 14.75 -20.91 -1.29
N ASN A 297 14.05 -21.90 -0.80
CA ASN A 297 12.96 -22.57 -1.53
C ASN A 297 11.59 -22.11 -1.04
N THR A 298 11.50 -20.87 -0.54
CA THR A 298 10.25 -20.32 -0.02
C THR A 298 9.91 -19.06 -0.79
N LEU A 299 8.70 -19.01 -1.33
CA LEU A 299 8.09 -17.85 -1.96
C LEU A 299 7.01 -17.30 -1.03
N GLU A 300 7.16 -16.04 -0.64
CA GLU A 300 6.14 -15.28 0.09
C GLU A 300 5.46 -14.33 -0.89
N ILE A 301 4.12 -14.37 -0.94
CA ILE A 301 3.30 -13.53 -1.80
C ILE A 301 2.33 -12.76 -0.90
N GLU A 302 2.43 -11.44 -0.94
CA GLU A 302 1.50 -10.52 -0.27
C GLU A 302 0.66 -9.83 -1.35
N ASP A 303 -0.65 -10.07 -1.36
CA ASP A 303 -1.59 -9.43 -2.27
C ASP A 303 -2.49 -8.45 -1.52
N THR A 304 -2.67 -7.26 -2.06
CA THR A 304 -3.62 -6.26 -1.56
C THR A 304 -4.48 -5.75 -2.70
N ILE A 305 -5.81 -5.86 -2.54
CA ILE A 305 -6.80 -5.36 -3.50
C ILE A 305 -7.62 -4.27 -2.82
N ILE A 306 -7.79 -3.14 -3.49
CA ILE A 306 -8.61 -2.00 -3.07
C ILE A 306 -9.66 -1.77 -4.15
N GLU A 307 -10.94 -1.77 -3.77
CA GLU A 307 -12.07 -1.65 -4.70
C GLU A 307 -13.10 -0.66 -4.19
N LEU A 308 -13.46 0.31 -5.04
CA LEU A 308 -14.52 1.30 -4.78
C LEU A 308 -15.90 0.60 -4.79
N GLN A 309 -16.74 0.92 -3.79
CA GLN A 309 -18.09 0.36 -3.63
C GLN A 309 -19.16 1.20 -4.34
#